data_cb892aeb34c68175d02a94fe31629e5c
#
_entry.id   cb892aeb34c68175d02a94fe31629e5c
#
_cell.length_a   1.000
_cell.length_b   1.000
_cell.length_c   1.000
_cell.angle_alpha   90.00
_cell.angle_beta   90.00
_cell.angle_gamma   90.00
#
_symmetry.space_group_name_H-M   'P 1'
#
loop_
_entity.id
_entity.type
_entity.pdbx_description
1 polymer ?
#
loop_
_entity_poly.entity_id
_entity_poly.type
_entity_poly.pdbx_seq_one_letter_code
_entity_poly.pdbx_strand_id
1 'polypeptide(L)'
;STECNPIQNNIFAVDIASGKRTLLDNGKGCHANTYGENNKHRLAVSESGKWIIDNYSEPQVPRNINIINTENKKTLTWFTAPNPWKGYTVPEFTSGSIKAADNQTDLYYRMVKPTNFDPNKKYPTIIYVYGGPGVRNVEARWNYSSRGWETYMAQKGYLLSKTNNKYPF
;
A
#
# COMPACT_ATOMS: atom_id res chain seq x y z
N SER A 1 10.97 -4.36 -2.58
CA SER A 1 11.28 -3.43 -3.69
C SER A 1 10.04 -2.71 -4.17
N THR A 2 10.20 -1.51 -4.68
CA THR A 2 9.14 -0.65 -5.26
C THR A 2 9.21 -0.61 -6.80
N GLU A 3 9.90 -1.54 -7.42
CA GLU A 3 10.14 -1.55 -8.88
C GLU A 3 8.84 -1.68 -9.71
N CYS A 4 7.86 -2.43 -9.21
CA CYS A 4 6.59 -2.58 -9.92
C CYS A 4 5.77 -1.30 -9.89
N ASN A 5 5.73 -0.64 -8.74
CA ASN A 5 5.02 0.62 -8.53
C ASN A 5 5.56 1.30 -7.25
N PRO A 6 5.85 2.62 -7.27
CA PRO A 6 6.40 3.34 -6.11
C PRO A 6 5.59 3.26 -4.81
N ILE A 7 4.29 3.01 -4.89
CA ILE A 7 3.43 2.87 -3.70
C ILE A 7 3.26 1.42 -3.24
N GLN A 8 3.86 0.47 -3.95
CA GLN A 8 3.84 -0.95 -3.62
C GLN A 8 5.16 -1.40 -3.00
N ASN A 9 5.16 -2.56 -2.39
CA ASN A 9 6.35 -3.21 -1.89
C ASN A 9 6.32 -4.70 -2.27
N ASN A 10 7.23 -5.12 -3.14
CA ASN A 10 7.25 -6.45 -3.73
C ASN A 10 8.48 -7.26 -3.32
N ILE A 11 8.37 -8.57 -3.40
CA ILE A 11 9.42 -9.55 -3.08
C ILE A 11 10.08 -10.03 -4.36
N PHE A 12 11.39 -9.85 -4.43
CA PHE A 12 12.21 -10.34 -5.55
C PHE A 12 13.28 -11.30 -5.06
N ALA A 13 13.53 -12.36 -5.80
CA ALA A 13 14.77 -13.10 -5.76
C ALA A 13 15.77 -12.45 -6.73
N VAL A 14 17.03 -12.39 -6.30
CA VAL A 14 18.12 -11.87 -7.13
C VAL A 14 19.18 -12.96 -7.26
N ASP A 15 19.46 -13.36 -8.48
CA ASP A 15 20.59 -14.24 -8.78
C ASP A 15 21.89 -13.43 -8.67
N ILE A 16 22.77 -13.83 -7.79
CA ILE A 16 23.97 -13.06 -7.43
C ILE A 16 24.98 -13.01 -8.61
N ALA A 17 25.05 -14.08 -9.39
CA ALA A 17 26.02 -14.18 -10.47
C ALA A 17 25.60 -13.34 -11.69
N SER A 18 24.33 -13.39 -12.06
CA SER A 18 23.81 -12.71 -13.24
C SER A 18 23.15 -11.37 -12.96
N GLY A 19 22.84 -11.06 -11.70
CA GLY A 19 22.03 -9.90 -11.30
C GLY A 19 20.56 -10.02 -11.71
N LYS A 20 20.13 -11.16 -12.27
CA LYS A 20 18.75 -11.36 -12.72
C LYS A 20 17.79 -11.31 -11.56
N ARG A 21 16.76 -10.49 -11.69
CA ARG A 21 15.68 -10.35 -10.70
C ARG A 21 14.46 -11.12 -11.14
N THR A 22 13.85 -11.80 -10.19
CA THR A 22 12.64 -12.60 -10.40
C THR A 22 11.60 -12.23 -9.36
N LEU A 23 10.44 -11.73 -9.79
CA LEU A 23 9.31 -11.44 -8.91
C LEU A 23 8.75 -12.74 -8.33
N LEU A 24 8.58 -12.79 -7.01
CA LEU A 24 8.10 -13.97 -6.27
C LEU A 24 6.65 -13.84 -5.80
N ASP A 25 6.11 -12.65 -5.79
CA ASP A 25 4.73 -12.37 -5.37
C ASP A 25 3.78 -12.07 -6.55
N ASN A 26 2.57 -11.61 -6.25
CA ASN A 26 1.53 -11.33 -7.25
C ASN A 26 1.66 -9.96 -7.95
N GLY A 27 2.67 -9.16 -7.61
CA GLY A 27 2.89 -7.82 -8.17
C GLY A 27 1.91 -6.75 -7.72
N LYS A 28 1.09 -7.01 -6.69
CA LYS A 28 0.08 -6.06 -6.18
C LYS A 28 0.29 -5.78 -4.70
N GLY A 29 -0.23 -4.64 -4.24
CA GLY A 29 -0.25 -4.30 -2.81
C GLY A 29 1.14 -4.16 -2.19
N CYS A 30 1.22 -4.43 -0.90
CA CYS A 30 2.44 -4.36 -0.12
C CYS A 30 2.72 -5.70 0.55
N HIS A 31 3.86 -6.25 0.23
CA HIS A 31 4.40 -7.49 0.77
C HIS A 31 5.47 -7.22 1.83
N ALA A 32 5.82 -8.22 2.62
CA ALA A 32 6.80 -8.12 3.70
C ALA A 32 6.50 -7.00 4.70
N ASN A 33 5.23 -6.72 4.93
CA ASN A 33 4.82 -5.72 5.89
C ASN A 33 5.12 -6.17 7.32
N THR A 34 5.99 -5.44 8.00
CA THR A 34 6.15 -5.58 9.45
C THR A 34 5.31 -4.53 10.15
N TYR A 35 4.48 -4.98 11.08
CA TYR A 35 3.73 -4.10 11.98
C TYR A 35 4.55 -3.97 13.27
N GLY A 36 5.16 -2.81 13.51
CA GLY A 36 5.94 -2.55 14.73
C GLY A 36 6.88 -1.35 14.59
N GLU A 37 7.36 -0.87 15.73
CA GLU A 37 8.14 0.38 15.85
C GLU A 37 9.45 0.42 15.06
N ASN A 38 9.96 -0.72 14.62
CA ASN A 38 11.26 -0.80 13.97
C ASN A 38 11.25 -0.86 12.44
N ASN A 39 10.09 -0.75 11.78
CA ASN A 39 9.92 -0.68 10.30
C ASN A 39 10.91 -1.53 9.46
N LYS A 40 11.53 -2.54 10.07
CA LYS A 40 12.45 -3.43 9.37
C LYS A 40 11.62 -4.46 8.64
N HIS A 41 11.43 -4.26 7.35
CA HIS A 41 10.84 -5.23 6.44
C HIS A 41 11.73 -6.48 6.39
N ARG A 42 11.52 -7.38 7.34
CA ARG A 42 12.23 -8.65 7.34
C ARG A 42 11.32 -9.73 6.77
N LEU A 43 11.72 -10.26 5.63
CA LEU A 43 11.17 -11.51 5.13
C LEU A 43 11.60 -12.64 6.05
N ALA A 44 10.65 -13.45 6.46
CA ALA A 44 10.97 -14.72 7.08
C ALA A 44 11.19 -15.75 5.96
N VAL A 45 12.43 -16.10 5.73
CA VAL A 45 12.85 -17.09 4.74
C VAL A 45 13.28 -18.34 5.47
N SER A 46 12.86 -19.53 4.98
CA SER A 46 13.33 -20.81 5.54
C SER A 46 14.83 -20.96 5.32
N GLU A 47 15.47 -21.78 6.14
CA GLU A 47 16.91 -22.10 6.03
C GLU A 47 17.28 -22.65 4.64
N SER A 48 16.41 -23.44 4.05
CA SER A 48 16.59 -23.97 2.68
C SER A 48 16.38 -22.94 1.57
N GLY A 49 15.92 -21.73 1.89
CA GLY A 49 15.56 -20.71 0.90
C GLY A 49 14.28 -21.00 0.10
N LYS A 50 13.65 -22.17 0.28
CA LYS A 50 12.51 -22.62 -0.53
C LYS A 50 11.17 -21.99 -0.17
N TRP A 51 11.05 -21.47 1.05
CA TRP A 51 9.80 -20.94 1.56
C TRP A 51 9.98 -19.55 2.16
N ILE A 52 9.00 -18.70 1.90
CA ILE A 52 8.92 -17.35 2.46
C ILE A 52 7.57 -17.21 3.17
N ILE A 53 7.59 -16.67 4.40
CA ILE A 53 6.38 -16.19 5.05
C ILE A 53 6.24 -14.71 4.72
N ASP A 54 5.12 -14.36 4.10
CA ASP A 54 4.82 -13.03 3.63
C ASP A 54 3.61 -12.44 4.35
N ASN A 55 3.77 -11.25 4.91
CA ASN A 55 2.69 -10.42 5.40
C ASN A 55 2.22 -9.51 4.26
N TYR A 56 1.12 -9.88 3.65
CA TYR A 56 0.52 -9.16 2.53
C TYR A 56 -0.63 -8.27 2.97
N SER A 57 -0.75 -7.12 2.31
CA SER A 57 -1.87 -6.20 2.45
C SER A 57 -2.07 -5.41 1.17
N GLU A 58 -3.33 -5.08 0.85
CA GLU A 58 -3.70 -4.13 -0.20
C GLU A 58 -4.88 -3.26 0.29
N PRO A 59 -5.30 -2.22 -0.44
CA PRO A 59 -6.33 -1.30 0.05
C PRO A 59 -7.64 -1.95 0.50
N GLN A 60 -7.99 -3.11 -0.06
CA GLN A 60 -9.21 -3.85 0.27
C GLN A 60 -8.94 -5.10 1.14
N VAL A 61 -7.68 -5.42 1.41
CA VAL A 61 -7.28 -6.60 2.20
C VAL A 61 -6.53 -6.16 3.44
N PRO A 62 -7.11 -6.30 4.64
CA PRO A 62 -6.49 -5.88 5.89
C PRO A 62 -5.12 -6.52 6.10
N ARG A 63 -5.06 -7.84 6.03
CA ARG A 63 -3.83 -8.61 6.10
C ARG A 63 -4.06 -10.06 5.70
N ASN A 64 -3.16 -10.58 4.89
CA ASN A 64 -2.99 -12.03 4.71
C ASN A 64 -1.61 -12.44 5.21
N ILE A 65 -1.50 -13.65 5.75
CA ILE A 65 -0.23 -14.32 5.93
C ILE A 65 -0.15 -15.39 4.85
N ASN A 66 0.79 -15.23 3.97
CA ASN A 66 1.01 -16.12 2.84
C ASN A 66 2.29 -16.93 3.04
N ILE A 67 2.30 -18.13 2.50
CA ILE A 67 3.48 -18.97 2.36
C ILE A 67 3.78 -19.07 0.87
N ILE A 68 4.93 -18.56 0.46
CA ILE A 68 5.35 -18.53 -0.95
C ILE A 68 6.45 -19.56 -1.17
N ASN A 69 6.28 -20.42 -2.16
CA ASN A 69 7.34 -21.31 -2.62
C ASN A 69 8.21 -20.54 -3.65
N THR A 70 9.51 -20.44 -3.39
CA THR A 70 10.44 -19.63 -4.22
C THR A 70 10.77 -20.28 -5.56
N GLU A 71 10.62 -21.63 -5.67
CA GLU A 71 10.97 -22.37 -6.88
C GLU A 71 9.86 -22.28 -7.94
N ASN A 72 8.61 -22.54 -7.52
CA ASN A 72 7.45 -22.58 -8.43
C ASN A 72 6.51 -21.38 -8.29
N LYS A 73 6.81 -20.43 -7.37
CA LYS A 73 6.05 -19.19 -7.08
C LYS A 73 4.61 -19.45 -6.62
N LYS A 74 4.28 -20.66 -6.22
CA LYS A 74 2.95 -20.95 -5.67
C LYS A 74 2.80 -20.29 -4.31
N THR A 75 1.69 -19.62 -4.13
CA THR A 75 1.32 -18.95 -2.87
C THR A 75 0.17 -19.68 -2.22
N LEU A 76 0.31 -20.02 -0.96
CA LEU A 76 -0.74 -20.50 -0.08
C LEU A 76 -1.08 -19.41 0.91
N THR A 77 -2.33 -18.95 0.93
CA THR A 77 -2.80 -18.07 1.99
C THR A 77 -3.13 -18.91 3.22
N TRP A 78 -2.30 -18.78 4.26
CA TRP A 78 -2.48 -19.50 5.52
C TRP A 78 -3.45 -18.82 6.46
N PHE A 79 -3.50 -17.49 6.43
CA PHE A 79 -4.38 -16.70 7.28
C PHE A 79 -4.88 -15.46 6.53
N THR A 80 -6.17 -15.16 6.68
CA THR A 80 -6.80 -13.93 6.22
C THR A 80 -7.42 -13.21 7.41
N ALA A 81 -6.97 -11.99 7.70
CA ALA A 81 -7.55 -11.18 8.75
C ALA A 81 -8.98 -10.77 8.38
N PRO A 82 -9.93 -10.85 9.31
CA PRO A 82 -11.28 -10.35 9.06
C PRO A 82 -11.24 -8.84 8.80
N ASN A 83 -12.15 -8.37 7.94
CA ASN A 83 -12.32 -6.95 7.73
C ASN A 83 -12.99 -6.32 8.96
N PRO A 84 -12.31 -5.46 9.73
CA PRO A 84 -12.86 -4.84 10.94
C PRO A 84 -14.00 -3.86 10.65
N TRP A 85 -14.15 -3.44 9.39
CA TRP A 85 -15.20 -2.51 8.96
C TRP A 85 -16.45 -3.23 8.44
N LYS A 86 -16.50 -4.56 8.54
CA LYS A 86 -17.67 -5.32 8.11
C LYS A 86 -18.91 -4.87 8.91
N GLY A 87 -19.94 -4.44 8.19
CA GLY A 87 -21.18 -3.92 8.81
C GLY A 87 -21.18 -2.43 9.11
N TYR A 88 -20.09 -1.73 8.83
CA TYR A 88 -20.02 -0.26 8.92
C TYR A 88 -20.06 0.40 7.54
N THR A 89 -20.72 1.54 7.45
CA THR A 89 -20.62 2.41 6.28
C THR A 89 -19.31 3.19 6.36
N VAL A 90 -18.34 2.80 5.56
CA VAL A 90 -17.02 3.45 5.52
C VAL A 90 -16.85 4.22 4.22
N PRO A 91 -16.04 5.30 4.22
CA PRO A 91 -15.69 6.02 3.01
C PRO A 91 -14.93 5.16 2.01
N GLU A 92 -15.02 5.51 0.74
CA GLU A 92 -14.20 4.92 -0.31
C GLU A 92 -12.77 5.46 -0.24
N PHE A 93 -11.79 4.55 -0.23
CA PHE A 93 -10.37 4.86 -0.34
C PHE A 93 -9.88 4.53 -1.75
N THR A 94 -9.44 5.54 -2.48
CA THR A 94 -8.87 5.39 -3.82
C THR A 94 -7.41 5.83 -3.83
N SER A 95 -6.62 5.23 -4.72
CA SER A 95 -5.24 5.64 -4.99
C SER A 95 -5.07 5.86 -6.48
N GLY A 96 -4.22 6.78 -6.84
CA GLY A 96 -3.91 7.09 -8.23
C GLY A 96 -2.65 7.92 -8.34
N SER A 97 -2.38 8.42 -9.54
CA SER A 97 -1.31 9.39 -9.78
C SER A 97 -1.82 10.59 -10.56
N ILE A 98 -1.20 11.73 -10.32
CA ILE A 98 -1.35 12.95 -11.10
C ILE A 98 0.02 13.42 -11.54
N LYS A 99 0.11 14.14 -12.64
CA LYS A 99 1.38 14.76 -13.05
C LYS A 99 1.70 15.96 -12.16
N ALA A 100 2.97 16.09 -11.80
CA ALA A 100 3.48 17.29 -11.16
C ALA A 100 3.49 18.48 -12.13
N ALA A 101 3.84 19.67 -11.65
CA ALA A 101 3.91 20.88 -12.46
C ALA A 101 4.90 20.79 -13.65
N ASP A 102 5.84 19.84 -13.62
CA ASP A 102 6.76 19.57 -14.74
C ASP A 102 6.15 18.70 -15.84
N ASN A 103 4.91 18.23 -15.70
CA ASN A 103 4.21 17.32 -16.58
C ASN A 103 4.91 15.96 -16.84
N GLN A 104 5.97 15.65 -16.09
CA GLN A 104 6.77 14.42 -16.25
C GLN A 104 6.65 13.53 -15.01
N THR A 105 6.83 14.10 -13.82
CA THR A 105 6.86 13.36 -12.56
C THR A 105 5.45 12.94 -12.14
N ASP A 106 5.26 11.65 -11.83
CA ASP A 106 4.02 11.17 -11.23
C ASP A 106 4.01 11.42 -9.71
N LEU A 107 2.99 12.11 -9.23
CA LEU A 107 2.68 12.27 -7.82
C LEU A 107 1.58 11.28 -7.45
N TYR A 108 1.92 10.30 -6.65
CA TYR A 108 0.95 9.32 -6.17
C TYR A 108 0.12 9.92 -5.04
N TYR A 109 -1.19 9.72 -5.14
CA TYR A 109 -2.13 10.19 -4.13
C TYR A 109 -2.99 9.06 -3.58
N ARG A 110 -3.49 9.27 -2.37
CA ARG A 110 -4.61 8.55 -1.79
C ARG A 110 -5.72 9.55 -1.47
N MET A 111 -6.92 9.21 -1.87
CA MET A 111 -8.10 10.02 -1.65
C MET A 111 -9.11 9.24 -0.81
N VAL A 112 -9.73 9.92 0.14
CA VAL A 112 -10.86 9.42 0.92
C VAL A 112 -12.08 10.27 0.53
N LYS A 113 -13.06 9.62 -0.08
CA LYS A 113 -14.27 10.27 -0.58
C LYS A 113 -15.39 10.19 0.45
N PRO A 114 -16.28 11.19 0.53
CA PRO A 114 -17.51 11.09 1.30
C PRO A 114 -18.30 9.82 0.93
N THR A 115 -19.03 9.26 1.90
CA THR A 115 -19.83 8.04 1.68
C THR A 115 -20.89 8.18 0.58
N ASN A 116 -21.38 9.40 0.36
CA ASN A 116 -22.35 9.74 -0.68
C ASN A 116 -21.70 10.66 -1.73
N PHE A 117 -20.50 10.30 -2.20
CA PHE A 117 -19.76 11.09 -3.16
C PHE A 117 -20.47 11.19 -4.51
N ASP A 118 -20.68 12.42 -4.97
CA ASP A 118 -21.24 12.74 -6.27
C ASP A 118 -20.20 13.56 -7.05
N PRO A 119 -19.68 13.08 -8.19
CA PRO A 119 -18.65 13.78 -8.96
C PRO A 119 -19.09 15.14 -9.51
N ASN A 120 -20.39 15.42 -9.55
CA ASN A 120 -20.95 16.69 -10.02
C ASN A 120 -21.05 17.76 -8.91
N LYS A 121 -20.72 17.41 -7.66
CA LYS A 121 -20.75 18.34 -6.52
C LYS A 121 -19.36 18.79 -6.13
N LYS A 122 -19.29 19.98 -5.54
CA LYS A 122 -18.08 20.50 -4.91
C LYS A 122 -18.04 20.09 -3.44
N TYR A 123 -16.87 19.71 -2.98
CA TYR A 123 -16.64 19.29 -1.59
C TYR A 123 -15.55 20.14 -0.94
N PRO A 124 -15.69 20.50 0.34
CA PRO A 124 -14.57 21.03 1.08
C PRO A 124 -13.46 19.97 1.11
N THR A 125 -12.25 20.37 0.72
CA THR A 125 -11.15 19.44 0.51
C THR A 125 -10.01 19.71 1.47
N ILE A 126 -9.52 18.67 2.13
CA ILE A 126 -8.35 18.72 3.00
C ILE A 126 -7.22 17.98 2.29
N ILE A 127 -6.13 18.69 2.03
CA ILE A 127 -4.93 18.14 1.40
C ILE A 127 -3.84 18.02 2.45
N TYR A 128 -3.33 16.79 2.65
CA TYR A 128 -2.18 16.53 3.50
C TYR A 128 -0.95 16.31 2.62
N VAL A 129 0.05 17.16 2.80
CA VAL A 129 1.32 17.09 2.08
C VAL A 129 2.45 17.02 3.09
N TYR A 130 3.41 16.15 2.87
CA TYR A 130 4.66 16.13 3.61
C TYR A 130 5.80 16.38 2.62
N GLY A 131 6.46 17.53 2.74
CA GLY A 131 7.50 17.99 1.81
C GLY A 131 8.91 17.50 2.10
N GLY A 132 9.12 16.69 3.16
CA GLY A 132 10.44 16.20 3.55
C GLY A 132 10.88 14.94 2.81
N PRO A 133 12.19 14.67 2.71
CA PRO A 133 12.71 13.45 2.10
C PRO A 133 12.45 12.22 2.97
N GLY A 134 12.47 11.04 2.37
CA GLY A 134 12.46 9.75 3.08
C GLY A 134 11.11 9.32 3.65
N VAL A 135 10.00 10.00 3.35
CA VAL A 135 8.67 9.63 3.83
C VAL A 135 7.74 9.33 2.66
N ARG A 136 7.17 8.12 2.65
CA ARG A 136 6.06 7.74 1.78
C ARG A 136 4.75 7.95 2.51
N ASN A 137 3.95 8.92 2.08
CA ASN A 137 2.62 9.18 2.64
C ASN A 137 1.54 8.27 2.05
N VAL A 138 1.79 7.73 0.86
CA VAL A 138 0.87 6.88 0.12
C VAL A 138 1.49 5.52 -0.12
N GLU A 139 0.79 4.48 0.31
CA GLU A 139 1.17 3.09 0.09
C GLU A 139 -0.08 2.29 -0.31
N ALA A 140 0.11 1.31 -1.20
CA ALA A 140 -0.96 0.42 -1.66
C ALA A 140 -1.24 -0.69 -0.64
N ARG A 141 -1.52 -0.33 0.60
CA ARG A 141 -1.86 -1.27 1.68
C ARG A 141 -3.13 -0.88 2.40
N TRP A 142 -3.66 -1.81 3.19
CA TRP A 142 -4.79 -1.55 4.06
C TRP A 142 -4.50 -0.38 4.99
N ASN A 143 -5.46 0.50 5.07
CA ASN A 143 -5.27 1.78 5.71
C ASN A 143 -5.68 1.76 7.19
N TYR A 144 -5.21 0.77 7.94
CA TYR A 144 -5.47 0.70 9.38
C TYR A 144 -4.87 1.89 10.14
N SER A 145 -3.82 2.51 9.58
CA SER A 145 -3.20 3.72 10.13
C SER A 145 -3.93 5.01 9.72
N SER A 146 -5.00 4.92 8.93
CA SER A 146 -5.89 6.06 8.82
C SER A 146 -6.45 6.28 10.21
N ARG A 147 -5.90 7.27 10.84
CA ARG A 147 -6.44 7.78 12.08
C ARG A 147 -7.92 7.94 11.81
N GLY A 148 -8.80 7.38 12.63
CA GLY A 148 -10.25 7.42 12.44
C GLY A 148 -10.82 8.80 12.07
N TRP A 149 -9.99 9.82 12.22
CA TRP A 149 -10.18 11.19 11.78
C TRP A 149 -10.49 11.33 10.28
N GLU A 150 -9.76 10.64 9.38
CA GLU A 150 -10.03 10.73 7.92
C GLU A 150 -11.41 10.15 7.59
N THR A 151 -11.73 9.01 8.20
CA THR A 151 -13.06 8.41 8.06
C THR A 151 -14.15 9.34 8.60
N TYR A 152 -13.93 9.91 9.79
CA TYR A 152 -14.87 10.84 10.41
C TYR A 152 -15.09 12.09 9.54
N MET A 153 -14.04 12.72 9.03
CA MET A 153 -14.16 13.90 8.18
C MET A 153 -14.85 13.59 6.86
N ALA A 154 -14.57 12.43 6.25
CA ALA A 154 -15.27 12.01 5.04
C ALA A 154 -16.77 11.76 5.29
N GLN A 155 -17.14 11.20 6.45
CA GLN A 155 -18.54 11.09 6.88
C GLN A 155 -19.20 12.46 7.09
N LYS A 156 -18.42 13.50 7.43
CA LYS A 156 -18.88 14.90 7.52
C LYS A 156 -18.92 15.63 6.18
N GLY A 157 -18.66 14.92 5.08
CA GLY A 157 -18.75 15.48 3.72
C GLY A 157 -17.47 16.14 3.23
N TYR A 158 -16.32 15.93 3.87
CA TYR A 158 -15.03 16.40 3.38
C TYR A 158 -14.40 15.37 2.45
N LEU A 159 -13.75 15.86 1.41
CA LEU A 159 -12.83 15.06 0.60
C LEU A 159 -11.42 15.23 1.18
N LEU A 160 -10.73 14.11 1.41
CA LEU A 160 -9.37 14.14 1.92
C LEU A 160 -8.42 13.57 0.88
N SER A 161 -7.28 14.22 0.69
CA SER A 161 -6.23 13.75 -0.20
C SER A 161 -4.87 13.78 0.51
N LYS A 162 -4.11 12.70 0.36
CA LYS A 162 -2.69 12.65 0.73
C LYS A 162 -1.87 12.44 -0.54
N THR A 163 -0.75 13.12 -0.64
CA THR A 163 0.16 12.97 -1.78
C THR A 163 1.57 12.62 -1.32
N ASN A 164 2.28 11.86 -2.15
CA ASN A 164 3.71 11.69 -2.00
C ASN A 164 4.45 12.92 -2.52
N ASN A 165 5.67 13.11 -2.03
CA ASN A 165 6.57 14.16 -2.51
C ASN A 165 7.09 13.84 -3.92
N LYS A 166 7.51 14.87 -4.66
CA LYS A 166 8.18 14.76 -5.98
C LYS A 166 9.48 13.95 -5.90
N TYR A 167 10.15 13.98 -4.75
CA TYR A 167 11.41 13.28 -4.52
C TYR A 167 11.21 12.24 -3.41
N PRO A 168 10.75 11.01 -3.74
CA PRO A 168 10.54 9.99 -2.73
C PRO A 168 11.83 9.49 -2.07
N PHE A 169 12.98 9.66 -2.72
CA PHE A 169 14.34 9.35 -2.22
C PHE A 169 15.41 10.10 -3.01
#